data_2fa0975ae63354b53b8a9762db41e58e
#
_entry.id   2fa0975ae63354b53b8a9762db41e58e
#
_cell.length_a   1.000
_cell.length_b   1.000
_cell.length_c   1.000
_cell.angle_alpha   90.00
_cell.angle_beta   90.00
_cell.angle_gamma   90.00
#
_symmetry.space_group_name_H-M   'P 1'
#
loop_
_entity.id
_entity.type
_entity.pdbx_description
1 polymer ?
#
loop_
_entity_poly.entity_id
_entity_poly.type
_entity_poly.pdbx_seq_one_letter_code
_entity_poly.pdbx_strand_id
1 'polypeptide(L)'
;MKRKSFLKSIFGAGALLSVPYCSNPEELDEINHQINGLTDKCKGNMVAFKSVPIDKVKVGLIGIGNRGKTLIQMFDWLIENEKAEIVALCDLDQKNIDYALNHLKSKQSLIPKTYGNGENDWENLAKLEEVDLLLIATPWEWHTPMAIFGMENEKHVASEVPIAYTLEDCVKIVQIAERTSKHCIMIENCCYNREELWIMNMIQEGVFGELTHAECAYNHDLRALLLHETYYKNQWRMKHHTERNGNFYTTHGIGPVSFYMDIGRGDTFKYLTSMSSKEQSLSAAVKKTNSNFPSVKCGDVNTSLIKTENGKSIMLQFDVHTGRPYSRINQLVGTKAVHEGYPSRLYIDGEELEFWGHRWLSEEDYLTYSKKYEHPMMSKLKKISESFKQGHGGMDFIMIYRLISCLNKGIPLDINVYDSVMWSAITPLSELSVSLDSQPIAFPDFTGGNWKEKRTSEIMREI
;
A
#
# COMPACT_ATOMS: atom_id res chain seq x y z
N MET A 1 23.74 -11.58 -24.65
CA MET A 1 22.29 -11.34 -24.76
C MET A 1 22.09 -9.87 -25.12
N LYS A 2 21.24 -9.50 -26.08
CA LYS A 2 21.13 -8.09 -26.49
C LYS A 2 20.44 -7.30 -25.35
N ARG A 3 21.04 -6.19 -24.93
CA ARG A 3 20.65 -5.26 -23.86
C ARG A 3 19.12 -4.97 -23.76
N LYS A 4 18.45 -4.78 -24.92
CA LYS A 4 16.99 -4.62 -24.99
C LYS A 4 16.17 -5.84 -24.51
N SER A 5 16.75 -7.03 -24.50
CA SER A 5 16.09 -8.25 -24.02
C SER A 5 16.14 -8.38 -22.49
N PHE A 6 17.19 -7.86 -21.86
CA PHE A 6 17.38 -7.85 -20.41
C PHE A 6 16.40 -6.87 -19.72
N LEU A 7 16.31 -5.65 -20.22
CA LEU A 7 15.37 -4.66 -19.68
C LEU A 7 13.90 -5.05 -19.93
N LYS A 8 13.58 -5.72 -21.05
CA LYS A 8 12.26 -6.32 -21.26
C LYS A 8 11.93 -7.42 -20.25
N SER A 9 12.92 -8.12 -19.71
CA SER A 9 12.69 -9.14 -18.68
C SER A 9 12.50 -8.54 -17.28
N ILE A 10 12.95 -7.30 -17.03
CA ILE A 10 12.69 -6.56 -15.79
C ILE A 10 11.28 -5.92 -15.83
N PHE A 11 10.83 -5.49 -17.00
CA PHE A 11 9.58 -4.75 -17.21
C PHE A 11 8.40 -5.61 -17.65
N GLY A 12 8.61 -6.85 -18.08
CA GLY A 12 7.56 -7.76 -18.54
C GLY A 12 7.68 -9.15 -17.93
N ALA A 13 6.62 -9.62 -17.34
CA ALA A 13 6.31 -10.98 -16.87
C ALA A 13 7.48 -11.96 -16.63
N GLY A 14 7.93 -12.08 -15.39
CA GLY A 14 8.17 -13.38 -14.78
C GLY A 14 9.38 -14.23 -15.19
N ALA A 15 10.43 -13.71 -15.82
CA ALA A 15 11.64 -14.48 -16.05
C ALA A 15 12.89 -13.66 -15.71
N LEU A 16 13.23 -13.58 -14.44
CA LEU A 16 14.59 -13.26 -14.02
C LEU A 16 15.51 -14.43 -14.43
N LEU A 17 16.01 -14.37 -15.66
CA LEU A 17 17.16 -15.18 -16.04
C LEU A 17 18.33 -14.73 -15.17
N SER A 18 19.14 -15.68 -14.71
CA SER A 18 20.38 -15.45 -13.98
C SER A 18 21.19 -14.35 -14.68
N VAL A 19 21.15 -13.15 -14.10
CA VAL A 19 21.98 -12.04 -14.57
C VAL A 19 23.39 -12.34 -14.07
N PRO A 20 24.42 -12.32 -14.94
CA PRO A 20 25.78 -12.40 -14.46
C PRO A 20 26.09 -11.20 -13.55
N TYR A 21 26.85 -11.43 -12.51
CA TYR A 21 27.38 -10.45 -11.58
C TYR A 21 27.73 -9.13 -12.30
N CYS A 22 27.01 -8.06 -11.97
CA CYS A 22 27.27 -6.71 -12.50
C CYS A 22 28.42 -6.12 -11.72
N SER A 23 29.65 -6.36 -12.16
CA SER A 23 30.88 -5.82 -11.55
C SER A 23 31.32 -4.49 -12.17
N ASN A 24 30.58 -4.00 -13.19
CA ASN A 24 30.95 -2.77 -13.90
C ASN A 24 30.10 -1.58 -13.42
N PRO A 25 30.69 -0.55 -12.78
CA PRO A 25 30.00 0.67 -12.39
C PRO A 25 29.25 1.36 -13.54
N GLU A 26 29.81 1.37 -14.75
CA GLU A 26 29.17 1.99 -15.93
C GLU A 26 27.84 1.32 -16.30
N GLU A 27 27.71 0.02 -16.12
CA GLU A 27 26.46 -0.70 -16.38
C GLU A 27 25.37 -0.38 -15.34
N LEU A 28 25.74 -0.24 -14.07
CA LEU A 28 24.84 0.19 -13.01
C LEU A 28 24.35 1.62 -13.23
N ASP A 29 25.26 2.53 -13.60
CA ASP A 29 24.91 3.92 -13.91
C ASP A 29 23.92 4.01 -15.07
N GLU A 30 24.11 3.20 -16.11
CA GLU A 30 23.17 3.16 -17.23
C GLU A 30 21.79 2.57 -16.84
N ILE A 31 21.74 1.53 -16.00
CA ILE A 31 20.50 0.99 -15.46
C ILE A 31 19.76 2.09 -14.67
N ASN A 32 20.47 2.78 -13.77
CA ASN A 32 19.91 3.86 -12.97
C ASN A 32 19.45 5.05 -13.84
N HIS A 33 20.19 5.40 -14.86
CA HIS A 33 19.78 6.43 -15.81
C HIS A 33 18.50 6.04 -16.56
N GLN A 34 18.37 4.79 -17.00
CA GLN A 34 17.17 4.30 -17.67
C GLN A 34 15.96 4.26 -16.73
N ILE A 35 16.15 3.88 -15.45
CA ILE A 35 15.07 3.90 -14.44
C ILE A 35 14.55 5.32 -14.24
N ASN A 36 15.44 6.29 -14.07
CA ASN A 36 15.06 7.69 -13.92
C ASN A 36 14.32 8.21 -15.16
N GLY A 37 14.75 7.84 -16.37
CA GLY A 37 14.10 8.23 -17.61
C GLY A 37 12.69 7.68 -17.83
N LEU A 38 12.28 6.64 -17.08
CA LEU A 38 10.91 6.09 -17.18
C LEU A 38 9.83 7.10 -16.84
N THR A 39 10.12 8.04 -15.95
CA THR A 39 9.16 9.02 -15.43
C THR A 39 9.26 10.39 -16.09
N ASP A 40 10.05 10.58 -17.14
CA ASP A 40 10.23 11.87 -17.85
C ASP A 40 8.92 12.50 -18.33
N LYS A 41 7.86 11.71 -18.53
CA LYS A 41 6.54 12.16 -18.97
C LYS A 41 5.55 12.38 -17.82
N CYS A 42 5.93 12.09 -16.58
CA CYS A 42 5.11 12.35 -15.41
C CYS A 42 5.15 13.85 -15.07
N LYS A 43 3.98 14.45 -14.83
CA LYS A 43 3.84 15.91 -14.71
C LYS A 43 3.63 16.39 -13.28
N GLY A 44 3.22 15.48 -12.38
CA GLY A 44 2.93 15.82 -10.98
C GLY A 44 1.62 16.59 -10.76
N ASN A 45 0.77 16.71 -11.76
CA ASN A 45 -0.46 17.52 -11.69
C ASN A 45 -1.59 16.89 -10.85
N MET A 46 -1.42 15.66 -10.39
CA MET A 46 -2.32 15.00 -9.44
C MET A 46 -1.91 15.20 -7.97
N VAL A 47 -0.79 15.87 -7.71
CA VAL A 47 -0.42 16.29 -6.36
C VAL A 47 -1.47 17.29 -5.86
N ALA A 48 -2.11 17.00 -4.72
CA ALA A 48 -3.22 17.80 -4.16
C ALA A 48 -4.41 18.00 -5.15
N PHE A 49 -4.60 17.08 -6.09
CA PHE A 49 -5.71 17.13 -7.05
C PHE A 49 -7.08 17.13 -6.35
N LYS A 50 -7.99 17.96 -6.83
CA LYS A 50 -9.38 18.09 -6.36
C LYS A 50 -10.33 17.64 -7.47
N SER A 51 -11.27 16.78 -7.15
CA SER A 51 -12.36 16.41 -8.05
C SER A 51 -13.56 17.32 -7.88
N VAL A 52 -14.55 17.20 -8.76
CA VAL A 52 -15.87 17.75 -8.51
C VAL A 52 -16.49 17.02 -7.32
N PRO A 53 -17.13 17.73 -6.36
CA PRO A 53 -17.84 17.09 -5.26
C PRO A 53 -18.93 16.14 -5.75
N ILE A 54 -19.07 14.99 -5.11
CA ILE A 54 -20.08 13.97 -5.41
C ILE A 54 -20.94 13.78 -4.17
N ASP A 55 -22.20 14.21 -4.20
CA ASP A 55 -23.08 14.18 -3.02
C ASP A 55 -23.22 12.78 -2.43
N LYS A 56 -23.47 11.77 -3.26
CA LYS A 56 -23.57 10.36 -2.91
C LYS A 56 -22.76 9.52 -3.88
N VAL A 57 -21.63 9.01 -3.44
CA VAL A 57 -20.68 8.27 -4.28
C VAL A 57 -21.26 6.91 -4.69
N LYS A 58 -21.42 6.68 -5.98
CA LYS A 58 -21.91 5.42 -6.55
C LYS A 58 -20.74 4.50 -6.86
N VAL A 59 -20.71 3.37 -6.17
CA VAL A 59 -19.58 2.45 -6.16
C VAL A 59 -19.86 1.20 -6.99
N GLY A 60 -18.92 0.84 -7.85
CA GLY A 60 -18.83 -0.46 -8.49
C GLY A 60 -17.73 -1.29 -7.82
N LEU A 61 -18.06 -2.45 -7.26
CA LEU A 61 -17.11 -3.35 -6.60
C LEU A 61 -16.72 -4.50 -7.52
N ILE A 62 -15.44 -4.68 -7.76
CA ILE A 62 -14.86 -5.77 -8.56
C ILE A 62 -14.00 -6.66 -7.67
N GLY A 63 -14.37 -7.95 -7.58
CA GLY A 63 -13.76 -8.92 -6.69
C GLY A 63 -14.41 -8.94 -5.31
N ILE A 64 -15.26 -9.96 -5.07
CA ILE A 64 -16.02 -10.13 -3.83
C ILE A 64 -15.54 -11.39 -3.07
N GLY A 65 -14.25 -11.66 -3.18
CA GLY A 65 -13.58 -12.70 -2.40
C GLY A 65 -13.49 -12.35 -0.90
N ASN A 66 -12.54 -12.96 -0.20
CA ASN A 66 -12.35 -12.70 1.24
C ASN A 66 -12.26 -11.21 1.57
N ARG A 67 -11.44 -10.46 0.81
CA ARG A 67 -11.23 -9.04 1.03
C ARG A 67 -12.43 -8.19 0.60
N GLY A 68 -13.01 -8.46 -0.57
CA GLY A 68 -14.20 -7.75 -1.05
C GLY A 68 -15.40 -7.86 -0.11
N LYS A 69 -15.60 -9.04 0.51
CA LYS A 69 -16.64 -9.25 1.54
C LYS A 69 -16.43 -8.40 2.79
N THR A 70 -15.19 -8.19 3.19
CA THR A 70 -14.87 -7.28 4.30
C THR A 70 -15.11 -5.84 3.90
N LEU A 71 -14.65 -5.44 2.71
CA LEU A 71 -14.78 -4.07 2.23
C LEU A 71 -16.25 -3.64 2.08
N ILE A 72 -17.13 -4.52 1.56
CA ILE A 72 -18.54 -4.17 1.38
C ILE A 72 -19.22 -3.81 2.71
N GLN A 73 -18.84 -4.47 3.80
CA GLN A 73 -19.37 -4.17 5.14
C GLN A 73 -18.94 -2.79 5.66
N MET A 74 -17.79 -2.26 5.20
CA MET A 74 -17.31 -0.94 5.60
C MET A 74 -18.19 0.19 5.02
N PHE A 75 -19.03 -0.11 4.03
CA PHE A 75 -19.98 0.84 3.47
C PHE A 75 -21.30 0.95 4.26
N ASP A 76 -21.62 0.05 5.19
CA ASP A 76 -22.90 0.03 5.89
C ASP A 76 -23.29 1.39 6.46
N TRP A 77 -22.40 1.99 7.27
CA TRP A 77 -22.65 3.31 7.85
C TRP A 77 -22.75 4.41 6.79
N LEU A 78 -21.94 4.33 5.72
CA LEU A 78 -21.93 5.33 4.64
C LEU A 78 -23.24 5.28 3.82
N ILE A 79 -23.78 4.10 3.60
CA ILE A 79 -25.08 3.88 2.93
C ILE A 79 -26.22 4.42 3.81
N GLU A 80 -26.25 4.05 5.09
CA GLU A 80 -27.24 4.51 6.06
C GLU A 80 -27.24 6.04 6.24
N ASN A 81 -26.10 6.70 6.01
CA ASN A 81 -25.94 8.15 6.10
C ASN A 81 -25.92 8.85 4.72
N GLU A 82 -26.41 8.22 3.67
CA GLU A 82 -26.57 8.78 2.31
C GLU A 82 -25.26 9.34 1.71
N LYS A 83 -24.10 8.78 2.09
CA LYS A 83 -22.76 9.20 1.60
C LYS A 83 -22.29 8.40 0.41
N ALA A 84 -22.70 7.14 0.33
CA ALA A 84 -22.36 6.26 -0.76
C ALA A 84 -23.48 5.26 -1.04
N GLU A 85 -23.44 4.62 -2.19
CA GLU A 85 -24.33 3.53 -2.60
C GLU A 85 -23.57 2.56 -3.49
N ILE A 86 -23.75 1.24 -3.28
CA ILE A 86 -23.16 0.23 -4.14
C ILE A 86 -24.13 -0.07 -5.26
N VAL A 87 -23.78 0.33 -6.49
CA VAL A 87 -24.66 0.25 -7.67
C VAL A 87 -24.34 -0.92 -8.59
N ALA A 88 -23.13 -1.49 -8.50
CA ALA A 88 -22.70 -2.59 -9.34
C ALA A 88 -21.72 -3.53 -8.62
N LEU A 89 -21.82 -4.82 -8.90
CA LEU A 89 -21.02 -5.89 -8.32
C LEU A 89 -20.47 -6.79 -9.42
N CYS A 90 -19.19 -7.17 -9.33
CA CYS A 90 -18.57 -8.11 -10.26
C CYS A 90 -17.73 -9.15 -9.52
N ASP A 91 -17.99 -10.43 -9.78
CA ASP A 91 -17.15 -11.55 -9.35
C ASP A 91 -17.38 -12.75 -10.28
N LEU A 92 -16.36 -13.58 -10.46
CA LEU A 92 -16.47 -14.81 -11.25
C LEU A 92 -17.22 -15.93 -10.54
N ASP A 93 -17.40 -15.83 -9.22
CA ASP A 93 -18.13 -16.79 -8.42
C ASP A 93 -19.50 -16.22 -8.02
N GLN A 94 -20.58 -16.80 -8.56
CA GLN A 94 -21.95 -16.37 -8.27
C GLN A 94 -22.25 -16.36 -6.76
N LYS A 95 -21.67 -17.28 -5.97
CA LYS A 95 -21.85 -17.30 -4.51
C LYS A 95 -21.36 -16.03 -3.83
N ASN A 96 -20.32 -15.40 -4.35
CA ASN A 96 -19.80 -14.13 -3.85
C ASN A 96 -20.76 -12.99 -4.18
N ILE A 97 -21.32 -12.96 -5.40
CA ILE A 97 -22.35 -12.00 -5.80
C ILE A 97 -23.59 -12.16 -4.91
N ASP A 98 -24.08 -13.38 -4.73
CA ASP A 98 -25.24 -13.67 -3.90
C ASP A 98 -25.03 -13.23 -2.44
N TYR A 99 -23.83 -13.46 -1.90
CA TYR A 99 -23.46 -12.95 -0.57
C TYR A 99 -23.60 -11.43 -0.48
N ALA A 100 -23.04 -10.71 -1.46
CA ALA A 100 -23.08 -9.24 -1.47
C ALA A 100 -24.51 -8.70 -1.62
N LEU A 101 -25.30 -9.28 -2.52
CA LEU A 101 -26.72 -8.93 -2.70
C LEU A 101 -27.52 -9.14 -1.41
N ASN A 102 -27.34 -10.28 -0.75
CA ASN A 102 -28.03 -10.58 0.51
C ASN A 102 -27.64 -9.62 1.63
N HIS A 103 -26.35 -9.23 1.72
CA HIS A 103 -25.88 -8.24 2.68
C HIS A 103 -26.51 -6.87 2.41
N LEU A 104 -26.44 -6.39 1.17
CA LEU A 104 -26.89 -5.04 0.79
C LEU A 104 -28.43 -4.89 0.84
N LYS A 105 -29.19 -5.96 0.67
CA LYS A 105 -30.67 -5.94 0.73
C LYS A 105 -31.21 -5.31 2.03
N SER A 106 -30.47 -5.43 3.13
CA SER A 106 -30.84 -4.85 4.42
C SER A 106 -30.30 -3.43 4.63
N LYS A 107 -29.47 -2.92 3.72
CA LYS A 107 -28.72 -1.67 3.88
C LYS A 107 -29.15 -0.56 2.91
N GLN A 108 -29.58 -0.93 1.71
CA GLN A 108 -30.03 0.02 0.68
C GLN A 108 -31.23 -0.53 -0.06
N SER A 109 -32.06 0.36 -0.64
CA SER A 109 -33.22 -0.01 -1.44
C SER A 109 -32.84 -0.41 -2.87
N LEU A 110 -31.76 0.17 -3.41
CA LEU A 110 -31.25 -0.14 -4.74
C LEU A 110 -30.71 -1.57 -4.77
N ILE A 111 -31.09 -2.34 -5.76
CA ILE A 111 -30.49 -3.66 -6.06
C ILE A 111 -29.35 -3.43 -7.06
N PRO A 112 -28.10 -3.72 -6.69
CA PRO A 112 -26.95 -3.53 -7.60
C PRO A 112 -27.06 -4.36 -8.87
N LYS A 113 -26.59 -3.83 -10.00
CA LYS A 113 -26.38 -4.61 -11.23
C LYS A 113 -25.26 -5.62 -10.99
N THR A 114 -25.35 -6.80 -11.58
CA THR A 114 -24.37 -7.86 -11.37
C THR A 114 -23.69 -8.27 -12.67
N TYR A 115 -22.39 -8.53 -12.58
CA TYR A 115 -21.50 -8.90 -13.67
C TYR A 115 -20.69 -10.13 -13.25
N GLY A 116 -20.66 -11.17 -14.04
CA GLY A 116 -19.97 -12.42 -13.71
C GLY A 116 -19.98 -13.42 -14.87
N ASN A 117 -20.39 -12.97 -16.08
CA ASN A 117 -20.56 -13.82 -17.26
C ASN A 117 -19.25 -14.06 -18.02
N GLY A 118 -18.10 -14.02 -17.34
CA GLY A 118 -16.80 -14.27 -17.92
C GLY A 118 -15.71 -13.39 -17.36
N GLU A 119 -14.48 -13.72 -17.68
CA GLU A 119 -13.28 -13.11 -17.09
C GLU A 119 -13.18 -11.60 -17.32
N ASN A 120 -13.76 -11.09 -18.42
CA ASN A 120 -13.73 -9.68 -18.80
C ASN A 120 -15.05 -8.93 -18.53
N ASP A 121 -16.02 -9.54 -17.86
CA ASP A 121 -17.33 -8.88 -17.61
C ASP A 121 -17.22 -7.65 -16.69
N TRP A 122 -16.13 -7.52 -15.94
CA TRP A 122 -15.77 -6.32 -15.17
C TRP A 122 -15.63 -5.06 -16.05
N GLU A 123 -15.29 -5.21 -17.34
CA GLU A 123 -15.25 -4.09 -18.28
C GLU A 123 -16.65 -3.49 -18.51
N ASN A 124 -17.69 -4.32 -18.54
CA ASN A 124 -19.07 -3.86 -18.68
C ASN A 124 -19.50 -3.09 -17.43
N LEU A 125 -19.06 -3.50 -16.22
CA LEU A 125 -19.27 -2.71 -15.01
C LEU A 125 -18.53 -1.37 -15.07
N ALA A 126 -17.27 -1.36 -15.47
CA ALA A 126 -16.47 -0.15 -15.55
C ALA A 126 -17.01 0.87 -16.58
N LYS A 127 -17.74 0.44 -17.61
CA LYS A 127 -18.39 1.29 -18.61
C LYS A 127 -19.71 1.92 -18.14
N LEU A 128 -20.25 1.52 -16.97
CA LEU A 128 -21.52 2.09 -16.48
C LEU A 128 -21.35 3.58 -16.18
N GLU A 129 -22.16 4.42 -16.81
CA GLU A 129 -22.13 5.87 -16.60
C GLU A 129 -22.43 6.26 -15.16
N GLU A 130 -23.32 5.52 -14.50
CA GLU A 130 -23.74 5.79 -13.13
C GLU A 130 -22.67 5.47 -12.06
N VAL A 131 -21.58 4.77 -12.37
CA VAL A 131 -20.51 4.47 -11.43
C VAL A 131 -19.56 5.66 -11.34
N ASP A 132 -19.31 6.17 -10.14
CA ASP A 132 -18.35 7.23 -9.86
C ASP A 132 -16.99 6.66 -9.46
N LEU A 133 -17.00 5.59 -8.66
CA LEU A 133 -15.82 4.96 -8.06
C LEU A 133 -15.78 3.45 -8.33
N LEU A 134 -14.69 2.97 -8.91
CA LEU A 134 -14.38 1.55 -8.95
C LEU A 134 -13.56 1.15 -7.72
N LEU A 135 -14.05 0.17 -6.97
CA LEU A 135 -13.34 -0.47 -5.86
C LEU A 135 -12.87 -1.84 -6.30
N ILE A 136 -11.55 -2.06 -6.36
CA ILE A 136 -10.92 -3.25 -6.93
C ILE A 136 -10.29 -4.08 -5.81
N ALA A 137 -10.74 -5.34 -5.66
CA ALA A 137 -10.25 -6.28 -4.67
C ALA A 137 -9.98 -7.69 -5.26
N THR A 138 -9.40 -7.70 -6.44
CA THR A 138 -9.02 -8.87 -7.23
C THR A 138 -7.60 -9.36 -6.90
N PRO A 139 -7.08 -10.45 -7.50
CA PRO A 139 -5.65 -10.76 -7.46
C PRO A 139 -4.78 -9.66 -8.07
N TRP A 140 -3.53 -9.56 -7.63
CA TRP A 140 -2.62 -8.44 -7.97
C TRP A 140 -2.46 -8.17 -9.47
N GLU A 141 -2.44 -9.21 -10.29
CA GLU A 141 -2.29 -9.09 -11.75
C GLU A 141 -3.40 -8.29 -12.43
N TRP A 142 -4.55 -8.17 -11.78
CA TRP A 142 -5.72 -7.47 -12.30
C TRP A 142 -5.83 -6.01 -11.81
N HIS A 143 -5.07 -5.61 -10.79
CA HIS A 143 -5.20 -4.25 -10.22
C HIS A 143 -4.88 -3.18 -11.26
N THR A 144 -3.71 -3.25 -11.91
CA THR A 144 -3.30 -2.26 -12.91
C THR A 144 -4.22 -2.22 -14.14
N PRO A 145 -4.53 -3.35 -14.83
CA PRO A 145 -5.44 -3.31 -16.00
C PRO A 145 -6.80 -2.71 -15.66
N MET A 146 -7.39 -3.12 -14.54
CA MET A 146 -8.71 -2.61 -14.11
C MET A 146 -8.65 -1.14 -13.73
N ALA A 147 -7.59 -0.69 -13.06
CA ALA A 147 -7.41 0.71 -12.70
C ALA A 147 -7.27 1.61 -13.92
N ILE A 148 -6.45 1.23 -14.90
CA ILE A 148 -6.27 1.97 -16.15
C ILE A 148 -7.58 2.06 -16.90
N PHE A 149 -8.25 0.93 -17.12
CA PHE A 149 -9.51 0.88 -17.86
C PHE A 149 -10.61 1.71 -17.17
N GLY A 150 -10.68 1.64 -15.83
CA GLY A 150 -11.62 2.45 -15.05
C GLY A 150 -11.40 3.95 -15.26
N MET A 151 -10.17 4.44 -15.14
CA MET A 151 -9.84 5.85 -15.36
C MET A 151 -10.13 6.29 -16.81
N GLU A 152 -9.85 5.44 -17.81
CA GLU A 152 -10.18 5.71 -19.22
C GLU A 152 -11.67 5.75 -19.51
N ASN A 153 -12.49 5.11 -18.67
CA ASN A 153 -13.95 5.18 -18.68
C ASN A 153 -14.50 6.17 -17.64
N GLU A 154 -13.74 7.21 -17.30
CA GLU A 154 -14.15 8.34 -16.48
C GLU A 154 -14.47 8.00 -15.01
N LYS A 155 -13.91 6.91 -14.45
CA LYS A 155 -14.13 6.51 -13.07
C LYS A 155 -12.96 6.94 -12.18
N HIS A 156 -13.25 7.35 -10.95
CA HIS A 156 -12.25 7.29 -9.88
C HIS A 156 -11.97 5.84 -9.54
N VAL A 157 -10.76 5.54 -9.09
CA VAL A 157 -10.34 4.17 -8.78
C VAL A 157 -9.73 4.07 -7.40
N ALA A 158 -10.15 3.06 -6.65
CA ALA A 158 -9.53 2.63 -5.41
C ALA A 158 -9.20 1.13 -5.51
N SER A 159 -7.93 0.78 -5.45
CA SER A 159 -7.48 -0.62 -5.58
C SER A 159 -6.87 -1.12 -4.29
N GLU A 160 -7.09 -2.40 -4.00
CA GLU A 160 -6.32 -3.13 -2.99
C GLU A 160 -4.82 -3.11 -3.29
N VAL A 161 -4.05 -3.42 -2.25
CA VAL A 161 -2.58 -3.39 -2.25
C VAL A 161 -1.96 -4.66 -2.86
N PRO A 162 -0.83 -4.51 -3.60
CA PRO A 162 -0.26 -3.31 -4.20
C PRO A 162 -1.05 -2.87 -5.45
N ILE A 163 -0.99 -1.61 -5.82
CA ILE A 163 -1.70 -1.13 -7.02
C ILE A 163 -1.02 -1.60 -8.32
N ALA A 164 0.29 -1.82 -8.26
CA ALA A 164 1.11 -2.36 -9.33
C ALA A 164 2.27 -3.18 -8.74
N TYR A 165 2.87 -4.05 -9.55
CA TYR A 165 4.06 -4.82 -9.16
C TYR A 165 5.17 -4.82 -10.23
N THR A 166 5.05 -3.95 -11.23
CA THR A 166 6.10 -3.64 -12.21
C THR A 166 6.30 -2.12 -12.30
N LEU A 167 7.50 -1.66 -12.66
CA LEU A 167 7.76 -0.23 -12.84
C LEU A 167 6.98 0.36 -14.01
N GLU A 168 6.82 -0.42 -15.08
CA GLU A 168 6.05 -0.02 -16.26
C GLU A 168 4.58 0.27 -15.91
N ASP A 169 3.98 -0.57 -15.08
CA ASP A 169 2.61 -0.38 -14.62
C ASP A 169 2.48 0.84 -13.70
N CYS A 170 3.45 1.05 -12.80
CA CYS A 170 3.49 2.26 -11.97
C CYS A 170 3.49 3.54 -12.84
N VAL A 171 4.34 3.59 -13.86
CA VAL A 171 4.41 4.73 -14.79
C VAL A 171 3.11 4.90 -15.57
N LYS A 172 2.54 3.81 -16.10
CA LYS A 172 1.26 3.85 -16.85
C LYS A 172 0.12 4.39 -15.99
N ILE A 173 -0.02 3.90 -14.76
CA ILE A 173 -1.07 4.36 -13.83
C ILE A 173 -0.97 5.88 -13.63
N VAL A 174 0.24 6.41 -13.38
CA VAL A 174 0.45 7.86 -13.21
C VAL A 174 0.06 8.61 -14.46
N GLN A 175 0.58 8.22 -15.62
CA GLN A 175 0.31 8.91 -16.89
C GLN A 175 -1.19 8.91 -17.25
N ILE A 176 -1.91 7.83 -16.95
CA ILE A 176 -3.35 7.76 -17.19
C ILE A 176 -4.12 8.63 -16.20
N ALA A 177 -3.79 8.58 -14.91
CA ALA A 177 -4.41 9.44 -13.90
C ALA A 177 -4.23 10.93 -14.23
N GLU A 178 -3.03 11.31 -14.64
CA GLU A 178 -2.71 12.68 -15.06
C GLU A 178 -3.48 13.11 -16.32
N ARG A 179 -3.63 12.19 -17.27
CA ARG A 179 -4.34 12.47 -18.54
C ARG A 179 -5.85 12.58 -18.35
N THR A 180 -6.42 11.70 -17.52
CA THR A 180 -7.88 11.62 -17.32
C THR A 180 -8.38 12.51 -16.19
N SER A 181 -7.48 13.05 -15.35
CA SER A 181 -7.83 13.79 -14.14
C SER A 181 -8.80 13.00 -13.25
N LYS A 182 -8.51 11.71 -13.04
CA LYS A 182 -9.25 10.85 -12.14
C LYS A 182 -8.37 10.43 -10.97
N HIS A 183 -8.93 10.41 -9.77
CA HIS A 183 -8.24 9.81 -8.64
C HIS A 183 -7.98 8.33 -8.90
N CYS A 184 -6.76 7.89 -8.64
CA CYS A 184 -6.38 6.49 -8.62
C CYS A 184 -5.54 6.26 -7.38
N ILE A 185 -6.07 5.52 -6.43
CA ILE A 185 -5.44 5.30 -5.14
C ILE A 185 -5.33 3.84 -4.80
N MET A 186 -4.34 3.54 -3.98
CA MET A 186 -4.24 2.27 -3.27
C MET A 186 -4.85 2.41 -1.87
N ILE A 187 -5.75 1.51 -1.51
CA ILE A 187 -6.39 1.53 -0.18
C ILE A 187 -5.50 0.85 0.86
N GLU A 188 -4.44 1.58 1.28
CA GLU A 188 -3.49 1.13 2.31
C GLU A 188 -4.04 1.42 3.71
N ASN A 189 -4.65 0.41 4.32
CA ASN A 189 -5.36 0.53 5.58
C ASN A 189 -4.48 0.83 6.80
N CYS A 190 -3.20 0.39 6.79
CA CYS A 190 -2.30 0.60 7.92
C CYS A 190 -2.01 2.08 8.19
N CYS A 191 -2.17 2.96 7.20
CA CYS A 191 -2.11 4.41 7.39
C CYS A 191 -3.20 4.94 8.32
N TYR A 192 -4.28 4.19 8.55
CA TYR A 192 -5.45 4.59 9.33
C TYR A 192 -5.59 3.82 10.64
N ASN A 193 -4.58 3.04 11.02
CA ASN A 193 -4.56 2.40 12.32
C ASN A 193 -4.36 3.45 13.43
N ARG A 194 -4.99 3.23 14.57
CA ARG A 194 -4.99 4.21 15.69
C ARG A 194 -3.59 4.61 16.12
N GLU A 195 -2.66 3.67 16.22
CA GLU A 195 -1.29 3.94 16.66
C GLU A 195 -0.54 4.80 15.64
N GLU A 196 -0.65 4.49 14.35
CA GLU A 196 -0.02 5.25 13.29
C GLU A 196 -0.57 6.70 13.23
N LEU A 197 -1.87 6.87 13.36
CA LEU A 197 -2.50 8.19 13.42
C LEU A 197 -2.07 8.98 14.66
N TRP A 198 -1.96 8.33 15.81
CA TRP A 198 -1.47 8.94 17.05
C TRP A 198 -0.02 9.42 16.92
N ILE A 199 0.88 8.57 16.40
CA ILE A 199 2.28 8.93 16.15
C ILE A 199 2.35 10.11 15.19
N MET A 200 1.55 10.08 14.13
CA MET A 200 1.51 11.15 13.15
C MET A 200 1.10 12.48 13.76
N ASN A 201 0.10 12.48 14.66
CA ASN A 201 -0.29 13.69 15.40
C ASN A 201 0.85 14.20 16.30
N MET A 202 1.57 13.30 16.98
CA MET A 202 2.75 13.68 17.79
C MET A 202 3.86 14.31 16.92
N ILE A 203 4.08 13.82 15.70
CA ILE A 203 5.06 14.37 14.77
C ILE A 203 4.63 15.78 14.36
N GLN A 204 3.36 16.00 14.01
CA GLN A 204 2.84 17.32 13.63
C GLN A 204 2.94 18.34 14.78
N GLU A 205 2.78 17.88 16.02
CA GLU A 205 2.96 18.69 17.23
C GLU A 205 4.44 18.88 17.63
N GLY A 206 5.38 18.37 16.82
CA GLY A 206 6.83 18.56 17.00
C GLY A 206 7.46 17.74 18.14
N VAL A 207 6.75 16.75 18.69
CA VAL A 207 7.26 15.91 19.81
C VAL A 207 8.52 15.17 19.44
N PHE A 208 8.63 14.69 18.18
CA PHE A 208 9.81 13.94 17.71
C PHE A 208 10.99 14.83 17.30
N GLY A 209 10.78 16.15 17.14
CA GLY A 209 11.78 17.01 16.50
C GLY A 209 12.01 16.61 15.02
N GLU A 210 13.23 16.65 14.54
CA GLU A 210 13.58 16.24 13.17
C GLU A 210 13.73 14.72 13.07
N LEU A 211 12.96 14.10 12.19
CA LEU A 211 13.07 12.66 11.92
C LEU A 211 14.29 12.34 11.08
N THR A 212 15.05 11.33 11.47
CA THR A 212 16.29 10.92 10.80
C THR A 212 16.25 9.51 10.26
N HIS A 213 15.50 8.62 10.93
CA HIS A 213 15.44 7.20 10.58
C HIS A 213 14.08 6.61 10.91
N ALA A 214 13.68 5.59 10.13
CA ALA A 214 12.54 4.74 10.42
C ALA A 214 12.85 3.28 10.10
N GLU A 215 12.18 2.37 10.85
CA GLU A 215 12.16 0.95 10.52
C GLU A 215 10.72 0.47 10.39
N CYS A 216 10.44 -0.25 9.32
CA CYS A 216 9.11 -0.76 9.06
C CYS A 216 9.14 -2.14 8.39
N ALA A 217 8.01 -2.83 8.39
CA ALA A 217 7.97 -4.19 7.88
C ALA A 217 6.57 -4.64 7.49
N TYR A 218 6.52 -5.76 6.76
CA TYR A 218 5.41 -6.69 6.76
C TYR A 218 5.95 -8.08 7.13
N ASN A 219 5.93 -8.37 8.42
CA ASN A 219 6.37 -9.63 8.99
C ASN A 219 5.15 -10.40 9.50
N HIS A 220 4.79 -11.50 8.84
CA HIS A 220 3.56 -12.24 9.12
C HIS A 220 3.67 -13.68 8.62
N ASP A 221 3.52 -14.68 9.47
CA ASP A 221 3.51 -16.08 9.03
C ASP A 221 2.30 -16.35 8.12
N LEU A 222 2.52 -16.38 6.81
CA LEU A 222 1.50 -16.68 5.81
C LEU A 222 1.61 -18.09 5.22
N ARG A 223 2.49 -18.95 5.70
CA ARG A 223 2.74 -20.28 5.12
C ARG A 223 1.45 -21.10 4.97
N ALA A 224 0.63 -21.14 6.02
CA ALA A 224 -0.64 -21.85 5.97
C ALA A 224 -1.61 -21.29 4.91
N LEU A 225 -1.67 -19.96 4.77
CA LEU A 225 -2.54 -19.30 3.78
C LEU A 225 -2.02 -19.46 2.35
N LEU A 226 -0.69 -19.37 2.14
CA LEU A 226 -0.07 -19.56 0.82
C LEU A 226 -0.27 -20.97 0.29
N LEU A 227 -0.24 -21.98 1.17
CA LEU A 227 -0.41 -23.39 0.82
C LEU A 227 -1.87 -23.84 0.80
N HIS A 228 -2.80 -23.01 1.29
CA HIS A 228 -4.22 -23.37 1.32
C HIS A 228 -4.81 -23.37 -0.09
N GLU A 229 -5.51 -24.45 -0.47
CA GLU A 229 -6.02 -24.66 -1.83
C GLU A 229 -7.03 -23.61 -2.30
N THR A 230 -7.85 -23.08 -1.40
CA THR A 230 -8.97 -22.19 -1.77
C THR A 230 -8.87 -20.76 -1.21
N TYR A 231 -8.01 -20.50 -0.22
CA TYR A 231 -7.91 -19.17 0.40
C TYR A 231 -7.46 -18.11 -0.61
N TYR A 232 -6.35 -18.38 -1.32
CA TYR A 232 -5.97 -17.63 -2.52
C TYR A 232 -6.34 -18.50 -3.72
N LYS A 233 -7.52 -18.26 -4.31
CA LYS A 233 -8.06 -19.06 -5.42
C LYS A 233 -6.96 -19.32 -6.48
N ASN A 234 -6.79 -20.59 -6.85
CA ASN A 234 -5.72 -21.05 -7.75
C ASN A 234 -4.30 -20.73 -7.25
N GLN A 235 -4.15 -20.48 -5.94
CA GLN A 235 -2.86 -20.20 -5.28
C GLN A 235 -2.02 -19.12 -5.99
N TRP A 236 -2.71 -18.11 -6.57
CA TRP A 236 -2.09 -17.06 -7.36
C TRP A 236 -0.95 -16.35 -6.61
N ARG A 237 -1.08 -16.19 -5.28
CA ARG A 237 -0.07 -15.50 -4.47
C ARG A 237 1.20 -16.34 -4.32
N MET A 238 1.09 -17.68 -4.23
CA MET A 238 2.22 -18.60 -4.15
C MET A 238 3.12 -18.51 -5.39
N LYS A 239 2.57 -18.25 -6.57
CA LYS A 239 3.29 -18.06 -7.82
C LYS A 239 4.38 -16.99 -7.70
N HIS A 240 4.10 -15.85 -7.06
CA HIS A 240 5.10 -14.81 -6.85
C HIS A 240 6.30 -15.33 -6.06
N HIS A 241 6.10 -16.19 -5.05
CA HIS A 241 7.18 -16.74 -4.23
C HIS A 241 8.01 -17.81 -4.94
N THR A 242 7.44 -18.49 -5.94
CA THR A 242 8.16 -19.49 -6.75
C THR A 242 8.91 -18.89 -7.94
N GLU A 243 8.50 -17.71 -8.40
CA GLU A 243 9.04 -17.09 -9.62
C GLU A 243 9.98 -15.91 -9.34
N ARG A 244 9.84 -15.22 -8.20
CA ARG A 244 10.44 -13.91 -7.91
C ARG A 244 11.20 -13.93 -6.58
N ASN A 245 12.09 -12.94 -6.37
CA ASN A 245 12.86 -12.78 -5.12
C ASN A 245 13.05 -11.29 -4.80
N GLY A 246 12.42 -10.81 -3.73
CA GLY A 246 12.44 -9.43 -3.29
C GLY A 246 11.39 -9.16 -2.22
N ASN A 247 11.01 -7.92 -2.03
CA ASN A 247 9.96 -7.50 -1.11
C ASN A 247 8.61 -7.37 -1.85
N PHE A 248 7.69 -8.30 -1.65
CA PHE A 248 6.41 -8.32 -2.37
C PHE A 248 5.26 -7.63 -1.65
N TYR A 249 5.48 -7.14 -0.42
CA TYR A 249 4.42 -6.52 0.36
C TYR A 249 4.93 -5.34 1.17
N THR A 250 5.27 -4.28 0.47
CA THR A 250 5.97 -3.11 1.00
C THR A 250 5.05 -2.16 1.75
N THR A 251 3.79 -2.11 1.34
CA THR A 251 2.87 -0.99 1.55
C THR A 251 2.45 -0.80 3.00
N HIS A 252 2.20 -1.89 3.74
CA HIS A 252 1.79 -1.83 5.15
C HIS A 252 2.87 -1.25 6.08
N GLY A 253 4.14 -1.37 5.72
CA GLY A 253 5.22 -0.74 6.45
C GLY A 253 5.52 0.67 5.94
N ILE A 254 5.74 0.79 4.62
CA ILE A 254 6.22 2.04 4.02
C ILE A 254 5.15 3.14 3.96
N GLY A 255 3.86 2.78 3.87
CA GLY A 255 2.77 3.75 3.79
C GLY A 255 2.74 4.70 4.99
N PRO A 256 2.58 4.20 6.23
CA PRO A 256 2.63 5.04 7.42
C PRO A 256 3.94 5.84 7.52
N VAL A 257 5.09 5.19 7.32
CA VAL A 257 6.41 5.83 7.38
C VAL A 257 6.54 6.97 6.36
N SER A 258 5.97 6.79 5.17
CA SER A 258 5.98 7.86 4.15
C SER A 258 5.25 9.11 4.62
N PHE A 259 4.12 8.96 5.32
CA PHE A 259 3.43 10.10 5.91
C PHE A 259 4.21 10.74 7.06
N TYR A 260 4.86 9.95 7.91
CA TYR A 260 5.70 10.46 9.00
C TYR A 260 6.88 11.29 8.50
N MET A 261 7.49 10.87 7.38
CA MET A 261 8.71 11.44 6.84
C MET A 261 8.49 12.46 5.72
N ASP A 262 7.25 12.87 5.47
CA ASP A 262 6.88 13.83 4.41
C ASP A 262 7.26 13.34 2.99
N ILE A 263 7.29 12.04 2.74
CA ILE A 263 7.57 11.49 1.41
C ILE A 263 6.47 11.92 0.42
N GLY A 264 6.90 12.49 -0.71
CA GLY A 264 5.99 13.12 -1.67
C GLY A 264 5.45 14.49 -1.22
N ARG A 265 5.89 15.02 -0.04
CA ARG A 265 5.38 16.23 0.61
C ARG A 265 6.50 17.12 1.17
N GLY A 266 7.67 17.13 0.55
CA GLY A 266 8.88 17.86 0.94
C GLY A 266 10.12 16.97 0.93
N ASP A 267 9.96 15.66 0.82
CA ASP A 267 11.02 14.67 0.67
C ASP A 267 10.58 13.57 -0.32
N THR A 268 11.52 12.75 -0.82
CA THR A 268 11.22 11.61 -1.67
C THR A 268 12.30 10.54 -1.55
N PHE A 269 12.00 9.33 -2.02
CA PHE A 269 12.99 8.26 -2.09
C PHE A 269 14.04 8.58 -3.17
N LYS A 270 15.31 8.38 -2.84
CA LYS A 270 16.44 8.63 -3.74
C LYS A 270 16.96 7.35 -4.39
N TYR A 271 17.24 6.35 -3.58
CA TYR A 271 17.66 5.02 -4.01
C TYR A 271 17.37 4.00 -2.91
N LEU A 272 17.36 2.73 -3.29
CA LEU A 272 17.33 1.62 -2.34
C LEU A 272 18.40 0.59 -2.65
N THR A 273 18.80 -0.14 -1.61
CA THR A 273 19.52 -1.41 -1.72
C THR A 273 18.71 -2.50 -1.02
N SER A 274 18.72 -3.72 -1.54
CA SER A 274 17.91 -4.81 -1.02
C SER A 274 18.65 -6.13 -1.02
N MET A 275 18.47 -6.89 0.05
CA MET A 275 19.07 -8.21 0.24
C MET A 275 18.01 -9.21 0.67
N SER A 276 18.01 -10.39 0.06
CA SER A 276 17.19 -11.52 0.49
C SER A 276 18.06 -12.56 1.20
N SER A 277 17.56 -13.08 2.29
CA SER A 277 18.19 -14.24 2.98
C SER A 277 18.02 -15.51 2.14
N LYS A 278 18.69 -16.58 2.57
CA LYS A 278 18.47 -17.92 2.02
C LYS A 278 17.01 -18.34 2.24
N GLU A 279 16.40 -18.96 1.24
CA GLU A 279 15.10 -19.61 1.35
C GLU A 279 15.23 -20.99 2.05
N GLN A 280 14.40 -21.28 3.05
CA GLN A 280 14.34 -22.57 3.76
C GLN A 280 12.94 -22.86 4.30
N SER A 281 12.25 -21.86 4.84
CA SER A 281 11.07 -22.04 5.68
C SER A 281 9.83 -22.42 4.89
N LEU A 282 9.59 -21.76 3.74
CA LEU A 282 8.43 -22.06 2.90
C LEU A 282 8.61 -23.42 2.21
N SER A 283 9.82 -23.75 1.71
CA SER A 283 10.13 -25.07 1.15
C SER A 283 9.96 -26.20 2.18
N ALA A 284 10.32 -25.96 3.44
CA ALA A 284 10.08 -26.92 4.51
C ALA A 284 8.58 -27.13 4.76
N ALA A 285 7.77 -26.06 4.70
CA ALA A 285 6.32 -26.15 4.82
C ALA A 285 5.68 -26.89 3.63
N VAL A 286 6.11 -26.61 2.40
CA VAL A 286 5.67 -27.33 1.18
C VAL A 286 5.93 -28.83 1.33
N LYS A 287 7.11 -29.24 1.79
CA LYS A 287 7.44 -30.66 2.00
C LYS A 287 6.53 -31.33 3.05
N LYS A 288 6.16 -30.61 4.12
CA LYS A 288 5.26 -31.14 5.17
C LYS A 288 3.84 -31.38 4.68
N THR A 289 3.36 -30.59 3.72
CA THR A 289 1.99 -30.70 3.18
C THR A 289 1.91 -31.65 2.00
N ASN A 290 3.01 -32.27 1.56
CA ASN A 290 3.10 -33.04 0.29
C ASN A 290 2.58 -32.27 -0.92
N SER A 291 2.61 -30.95 -0.89
CA SER A 291 2.16 -30.10 -1.98
C SER A 291 3.15 -30.12 -3.14
N ASN A 292 2.62 -30.15 -4.36
CA ASN A 292 3.45 -30.21 -5.57
C ASN A 292 3.65 -28.79 -6.14
N PHE A 293 4.49 -27.98 -5.45
CA PHE A 293 4.87 -26.66 -5.95
C PHE A 293 6.25 -26.68 -6.60
N PRO A 294 6.52 -25.78 -7.57
CA PRO A 294 7.87 -25.50 -8.03
C PRO A 294 8.77 -25.07 -6.86
N SER A 295 10.09 -25.11 -7.06
CA SER A 295 11.03 -24.62 -6.06
C SER A 295 10.77 -23.14 -5.73
N VAL A 296 10.75 -22.82 -4.44
CA VAL A 296 10.60 -21.44 -3.97
C VAL A 296 11.89 -20.68 -4.28
N LYS A 297 11.76 -19.48 -4.86
CA LYS A 297 12.89 -18.58 -5.18
C LYS A 297 13.03 -17.44 -4.17
N CYS A 298 11.91 -16.95 -3.64
CA CYS A 298 11.90 -15.85 -2.67
C CYS A 298 12.61 -16.28 -1.38
N GLY A 299 13.60 -15.50 -0.94
CA GLY A 299 14.25 -15.69 0.36
C GLY A 299 13.27 -15.62 1.52
N ASP A 300 13.62 -16.19 2.68
CA ASP A 300 12.74 -16.17 3.85
C ASP A 300 12.49 -14.75 4.35
N VAL A 301 13.53 -13.93 4.37
CA VAL A 301 13.49 -12.53 4.79
C VAL A 301 14.14 -11.67 3.72
N ASN A 302 13.45 -10.60 3.31
CA ASN A 302 14.04 -9.53 2.51
C ASN A 302 14.17 -8.28 3.37
N THR A 303 15.31 -7.59 3.28
CA THR A 303 15.55 -6.30 3.94
C THR A 303 16.02 -5.31 2.89
N SER A 304 15.31 -4.19 2.79
CA SER A 304 15.65 -3.05 1.94
C SER A 304 16.04 -1.85 2.78
N LEU A 305 17.11 -1.16 2.41
CA LEU A 305 17.49 0.12 2.96
C LEU A 305 17.23 1.20 1.91
N ILE A 306 16.43 2.19 2.27
CA ILE A 306 16.02 3.28 1.39
C ILE A 306 16.63 4.57 1.91
N LYS A 307 17.27 5.34 1.02
CA LYS A 307 17.76 6.69 1.28
C LYS A 307 16.80 7.71 0.68
N THR A 308 16.48 8.78 1.42
CA THR A 308 15.69 9.89 0.89
C THR A 308 16.58 11.02 0.35
N GLU A 309 15.99 11.93 -0.43
CA GLU A 309 16.72 13.09 -0.96
C GLU A 309 17.21 14.03 0.14
N ASN A 310 16.43 14.21 1.22
CA ASN A 310 16.82 15.03 2.37
C ASN A 310 17.73 14.30 3.37
N GLY A 311 18.19 13.09 3.04
CA GLY A 311 19.20 12.38 3.82
C GLY A 311 18.67 11.49 4.93
N LYS A 312 17.35 11.32 5.10
CA LYS A 312 16.75 10.34 6.00
C LYS A 312 17.02 8.91 5.49
N SER A 313 16.89 7.94 6.36
CA SER A 313 17.01 6.52 6.00
C SER A 313 15.82 5.71 6.51
N ILE A 314 15.44 4.68 5.73
CA ILE A 314 14.34 3.79 6.09
C ILE A 314 14.82 2.35 5.91
N MET A 315 14.63 1.50 6.94
CA MET A 315 14.74 0.06 6.81
C MET A 315 13.34 -0.51 6.58
N LEU A 316 13.17 -1.31 5.53
CA LEU A 316 11.92 -2.00 5.22
C LEU A 316 12.16 -3.50 5.12
N GLN A 317 11.48 -4.27 5.97
CA GLN A 317 11.61 -5.72 6.02
C GLN A 317 10.34 -6.42 5.51
N PHE A 318 10.53 -7.58 4.89
CA PHE A 318 9.47 -8.47 4.43
C PHE A 318 9.78 -9.92 4.84
N ASP A 319 8.87 -10.53 5.57
CA ASP A 319 8.95 -11.95 5.94
C ASP A 319 7.54 -12.53 6.09
N VAL A 320 7.17 -13.42 5.17
CA VAL A 320 5.92 -14.18 5.23
C VAL A 320 6.13 -15.69 5.23
N HIS A 321 7.38 -16.12 5.35
CA HIS A 321 7.82 -17.51 5.25
C HIS A 321 8.18 -18.12 6.59
N THR A 322 8.51 -17.33 7.62
CA THR A 322 8.95 -17.86 8.90
C THR A 322 7.80 -17.88 9.92
N GLY A 323 7.90 -18.82 10.87
CA GLY A 323 6.97 -18.90 12.00
C GLY A 323 7.22 -17.79 13.01
N ARG A 324 6.47 -16.72 12.92
CA ARG A 324 6.61 -15.53 13.76
C ARG A 324 5.28 -14.83 14.02
N PRO A 325 5.15 -14.06 15.12
CA PRO A 325 4.01 -13.17 15.29
C PRO A 325 4.03 -12.04 14.27
N TYR A 326 2.86 -11.45 14.02
CA TYR A 326 2.70 -10.28 13.17
C TYR A 326 3.48 -9.08 13.72
N SER A 327 4.19 -8.37 12.85
CA SER A 327 4.87 -7.12 13.18
C SER A 327 5.05 -6.26 11.94
N ARG A 328 4.79 -4.96 12.07
CA ARG A 328 5.20 -3.94 11.11
C ARG A 328 6.45 -3.17 11.55
N ILE A 329 7.05 -3.55 12.67
CA ILE A 329 8.12 -2.84 13.37
C ILE A 329 7.64 -1.44 13.80
N ASN A 330 7.37 -0.55 12.88
CA ASN A 330 6.86 0.80 13.11
C ASN A 330 7.72 1.60 14.09
N GLN A 331 9.03 1.62 13.82
CA GLN A 331 10.01 2.38 14.61
C GLN A 331 10.30 3.72 13.94
N LEU A 332 10.40 4.75 14.76
CA LEU A 332 10.79 6.11 14.36
C LEU A 332 11.87 6.66 15.27
N VAL A 333 12.86 7.30 14.69
CA VAL A 333 13.94 7.98 15.39
C VAL A 333 13.93 9.46 15.00
N GLY A 334 13.68 10.30 15.98
CA GLY A 334 13.77 11.75 15.87
C GLY A 334 14.81 12.32 16.83
N THR A 335 15.06 13.62 16.73
CA THR A 335 16.05 14.32 17.58
C THR A 335 15.58 14.53 19.02
N LYS A 336 14.28 14.30 19.30
CA LYS A 336 13.68 14.50 20.64
C LYS A 336 12.90 13.32 21.16
N ALA A 337 12.61 12.35 20.32
CA ALA A 337 11.83 11.16 20.70
C ALA A 337 12.17 9.97 19.84
N VAL A 338 11.94 8.77 20.38
CA VAL A 338 11.99 7.51 19.67
C VAL A 338 10.71 6.74 19.98
N HIS A 339 10.06 6.23 18.95
CA HIS A 339 8.99 5.25 19.06
C HIS A 339 9.45 3.89 18.53
N GLU A 340 9.01 2.81 19.16
CA GLU A 340 9.16 1.45 18.67
C GLU A 340 7.83 0.71 18.83
N GLY A 341 7.34 0.12 17.74
CA GLY A 341 6.13 -0.71 17.76
C GLY A 341 6.41 -2.17 18.11
N TYR A 342 5.34 -2.92 18.36
CA TYR A 342 5.34 -4.38 18.50
C TYR A 342 6.30 -4.96 19.58
N PRO A 343 6.16 -4.60 20.88
CA PRO A 343 5.09 -3.76 21.43
C PRO A 343 5.38 -2.27 21.31
N SER A 344 4.31 -1.45 21.30
CA SER A 344 4.45 -0.01 21.23
C SER A 344 5.05 0.55 22.52
N ARG A 345 6.08 1.38 22.37
CA ARG A 345 6.79 2.07 23.46
C ARG A 345 7.43 3.35 22.96
N LEU A 346 7.59 4.30 23.88
CA LEU A 346 7.99 5.66 23.56
C LEU A 346 9.13 6.08 24.50
N TYR A 347 10.13 6.74 23.94
CA TYR A 347 11.11 7.53 24.66
C TYR A 347 10.95 8.99 24.25
N ILE A 348 10.95 9.89 25.23
CA ILE A 348 10.95 11.35 25.00
C ILE A 348 12.20 11.89 25.69
N ASP A 349 12.97 12.69 24.97
CA ASP A 349 14.13 13.37 25.50
C ASP A 349 13.71 14.45 26.51
N GLY A 350 14.43 14.55 27.62
CA GLY A 350 14.20 15.53 28.67
C GLY A 350 14.83 16.88 28.36
N GLU A 351 14.61 17.87 29.22
CA GLU A 351 15.28 19.17 29.13
C GLU A 351 16.79 19.07 29.42
N GLU A 352 17.20 18.09 30.23
CA GLU A 352 18.60 17.82 30.56
C GLU A 352 19.01 16.44 30.01
N LEU A 353 20.24 16.33 29.51
CA LEU A 353 20.80 15.07 29.03
C LEU A 353 21.00 14.10 30.20
N GLU A 354 20.35 12.96 30.15
CA GLU A 354 20.54 11.89 31.12
C GLU A 354 21.82 11.10 30.83
N PHE A 355 22.72 10.96 31.81
CA PHE A 355 23.96 10.22 31.67
C PHE A 355 23.75 8.72 31.34
N TRP A 356 22.61 8.13 31.82
CA TRP A 356 22.23 6.73 31.61
C TRP A 356 20.81 6.61 31.01
N GLY A 357 20.47 7.38 30.01
CA GLY A 357 19.15 7.40 29.35
C GLY A 357 18.76 6.07 28.68
N HIS A 358 18.45 5.03 29.46
CA HIS A 358 18.16 3.70 28.95
C HIS A 358 16.71 3.24 29.14
N ARG A 359 15.78 4.17 29.48
CA ARG A 359 14.42 3.78 29.84
C ARG A 359 13.40 4.30 28.83
N TRP A 360 12.54 3.41 28.43
CA TRP A 360 11.28 3.80 27.81
C TRP A 360 10.39 4.49 28.85
N LEU A 361 9.43 5.30 28.40
CA LEU A 361 8.43 5.87 29.29
C LEU A 361 7.75 4.76 30.12
N SER A 362 7.34 5.12 31.33
CA SER A 362 6.47 4.26 32.12
C SER A 362 5.14 4.02 31.42
N GLU A 363 4.40 2.97 31.76
CA GLU A 363 3.07 2.73 31.20
C GLU A 363 2.12 3.90 31.46
N GLU A 364 2.21 4.54 32.63
CA GLU A 364 1.41 5.71 33.01
C GLU A 364 1.70 6.92 32.12
N ASP A 365 2.98 7.23 31.92
CA ASP A 365 3.42 8.33 31.05
C ASP A 365 3.06 8.04 29.59
N TYR A 366 3.29 6.83 29.11
CA TYR A 366 2.90 6.41 27.77
C TYR A 366 1.39 6.61 27.52
N LEU A 367 0.54 6.20 28.46
CA LEU A 367 -0.91 6.40 28.37
C LEU A 367 -1.29 7.90 28.40
N THR A 368 -0.54 8.72 29.15
CA THR A 368 -0.72 10.17 29.19
C THR A 368 -0.42 10.79 27.83
N TYR A 369 0.70 10.44 27.20
CA TYR A 369 1.03 10.86 25.84
C TYR A 369 0.02 10.35 24.82
N SER A 370 -0.40 9.09 24.92
CA SER A 370 -1.39 8.49 24.02
C SER A 370 -2.72 9.23 24.03
N LYS A 371 -3.19 9.67 25.22
CA LYS A 371 -4.43 10.46 25.37
C LYS A 371 -4.24 11.90 24.89
N LYS A 372 -3.12 12.53 25.26
CA LYS A 372 -2.85 13.94 24.92
C LYS A 372 -2.78 14.16 23.40
N TYR A 373 -2.19 13.23 22.68
CA TYR A 373 -1.95 13.34 21.24
C TYR A 373 -2.87 12.42 20.39
N GLU A 374 -4.01 11.98 20.96
CA GLU A 374 -4.96 11.19 20.16
C GLU A 374 -5.39 12.00 18.93
N HIS A 375 -5.33 11.36 17.76
CA HIS A 375 -5.65 12.02 16.49
C HIS A 375 -7.13 12.48 16.48
N PRO A 376 -7.45 13.73 16.06
CA PRO A 376 -8.82 14.26 16.09
C PRO A 376 -9.85 13.37 15.41
N MET A 377 -9.48 12.75 14.29
CA MET A 377 -10.32 11.81 13.56
C MET A 377 -10.69 10.59 14.42
N MET A 378 -9.75 10.07 15.22
CA MET A 378 -10.02 8.93 16.10
C MET A 378 -11.03 9.28 17.17
N SER A 379 -10.91 10.47 17.78
CA SER A 379 -11.90 10.96 18.75
C SER A 379 -13.31 11.03 18.15
N LYS A 380 -13.43 11.44 16.88
CA LYS A 380 -14.70 11.56 16.16
C LYS A 380 -15.28 10.21 15.74
N LEU A 381 -14.46 9.31 15.22
CA LEU A 381 -14.90 8.06 14.57
C LEU A 381 -14.82 6.84 15.49
N LYS A 382 -14.28 6.96 16.71
CA LYS A 382 -14.02 5.84 17.62
C LYS A 382 -15.22 4.91 17.79
N LYS A 383 -16.38 5.45 18.17
CA LYS A 383 -17.58 4.65 18.44
C LYS A 383 -18.06 3.90 17.18
N ILE A 384 -17.92 4.54 16.01
CA ILE A 384 -18.35 3.95 14.74
C ILE A 384 -17.35 2.87 14.31
N SER A 385 -16.04 3.18 14.33
CA SER A 385 -14.99 2.25 13.93
C SER A 385 -14.93 0.98 14.80
N GLU A 386 -15.25 1.10 16.10
CA GLU A 386 -15.33 -0.04 17.02
C GLU A 386 -16.42 -1.05 16.64
N SER A 387 -17.48 -0.65 15.91
CA SER A 387 -18.49 -1.57 15.39
C SER A 387 -18.03 -2.36 14.14
N PHE A 388 -16.90 -1.95 13.52
CA PHE A 388 -16.33 -2.57 12.32
C PHE A 388 -15.01 -3.32 12.61
N LYS A 389 -14.91 -3.97 13.77
CA LYS A 389 -13.68 -4.68 14.22
C LYS A 389 -13.19 -5.76 13.23
N GLN A 390 -14.09 -6.41 12.48
CA GLN A 390 -13.76 -7.33 11.40
C GLN A 390 -12.94 -6.71 10.28
N GLY A 391 -12.94 -5.39 10.14
CA GLY A 391 -12.08 -4.59 9.27
C GLY A 391 -10.77 -4.19 9.96
N HIS A 392 -9.94 -5.16 10.35
CA HIS A 392 -8.62 -4.96 10.97
C HIS A 392 -8.66 -3.98 12.18
N GLY A 393 -9.58 -4.21 13.10
CA GLY A 393 -9.72 -3.38 14.29
C GLY A 393 -10.33 -1.99 14.05
N GLY A 394 -10.97 -1.78 12.89
CA GLY A 394 -11.65 -0.54 12.53
C GLY A 394 -10.89 0.34 11.53
N MET A 395 -9.61 0.05 11.25
CA MET A 395 -8.84 0.89 10.30
C MET A 395 -9.38 0.84 8.87
N ASP A 396 -9.94 -0.28 8.42
CA ASP A 396 -10.59 -0.40 7.11
C ASP A 396 -11.78 0.55 6.98
N PHE A 397 -12.59 0.66 8.03
CA PHE A 397 -13.72 1.59 8.03
C PHE A 397 -13.24 3.04 7.95
N ILE A 398 -12.24 3.42 8.73
CA ILE A 398 -11.70 4.79 8.73
C ILE A 398 -11.16 5.14 7.35
N MET A 399 -10.44 4.23 6.70
CA MET A 399 -9.91 4.38 5.36
C MET A 399 -11.02 4.63 4.33
N ILE A 400 -12.05 3.77 4.31
CA ILE A 400 -13.18 3.92 3.38
C ILE A 400 -14.00 5.18 3.69
N TYR A 401 -14.22 5.50 4.97
CA TYR A 401 -14.86 6.75 5.38
C TYR A 401 -14.12 7.98 4.85
N ARG A 402 -12.79 8.02 4.96
CA ARG A 402 -11.95 9.10 4.46
C ARG A 402 -12.04 9.23 2.95
N LEU A 403 -11.90 8.11 2.23
CA LEU A 403 -12.02 8.08 0.77
C LEU A 403 -13.35 8.68 0.30
N ILE A 404 -14.46 8.18 0.83
CA ILE A 404 -15.79 8.65 0.44
C ILE A 404 -16.02 10.11 0.85
N SER A 405 -15.61 10.49 2.06
CA SER A 405 -15.76 11.88 2.54
C SER A 405 -14.96 12.88 1.71
N CYS A 406 -13.76 12.51 1.26
CA CYS A 406 -12.96 13.35 0.36
C CYS A 406 -13.65 13.53 -1.01
N LEU A 407 -14.19 12.45 -1.58
CA LEU A 407 -14.95 12.50 -2.85
C LEU A 407 -16.25 13.31 -2.69
N ASN A 408 -16.98 13.13 -1.58
CA ASN A 408 -18.19 13.95 -1.32
C ASN A 408 -17.87 15.44 -1.29
N LYS A 409 -16.70 15.83 -0.77
CA LYS A 409 -16.28 17.24 -0.64
C LYS A 409 -15.47 17.76 -1.83
N GLY A 410 -15.05 16.89 -2.74
CA GLY A 410 -14.17 17.23 -3.86
C GLY A 410 -12.80 17.74 -3.42
N ILE A 411 -12.28 17.26 -2.29
CA ILE A 411 -10.97 17.65 -1.77
C ILE A 411 -9.92 16.57 -2.07
N PRO A 412 -8.61 16.89 -2.00
CA PRO A 412 -7.56 15.92 -2.24
C PRO A 412 -7.71 14.70 -1.34
N LEU A 413 -7.43 13.51 -1.89
CA LEU A 413 -7.43 12.26 -1.12
C LEU A 413 -6.18 12.18 -0.24
N ASP A 414 -6.26 11.43 0.86
CA ASP A 414 -5.14 11.24 1.79
C ASP A 414 -3.96 10.55 1.12
N ILE A 415 -4.26 9.49 0.37
CA ILE A 415 -3.32 8.77 -0.48
C ILE A 415 -3.62 9.16 -1.92
N ASN A 416 -2.64 9.66 -2.66
CA ASN A 416 -2.78 9.99 -4.08
C ASN A 416 -2.14 8.92 -4.98
N VAL A 417 -2.19 9.12 -6.29
CA VAL A 417 -1.62 8.18 -7.25
C VAL A 417 -0.10 8.02 -7.08
N TYR A 418 0.60 9.09 -6.72
CA TYR A 418 2.06 9.05 -6.55
C TYR A 418 2.44 8.27 -5.29
N ASP A 419 1.76 8.46 -4.16
CA ASP A 419 1.94 7.64 -2.96
C ASP A 419 1.76 6.16 -3.31
N SER A 420 0.67 5.84 -4.01
CA SER A 420 0.30 4.47 -4.39
C SER A 420 1.37 3.77 -5.23
N VAL A 421 1.91 4.47 -6.25
CA VAL A 421 2.92 3.89 -7.12
C VAL A 421 4.32 3.91 -6.50
N MET A 422 4.68 4.93 -5.72
CA MET A 422 5.96 4.97 -5.02
C MET A 422 6.10 3.80 -4.04
N TRP A 423 5.06 3.51 -3.25
CA TRP A 423 5.10 2.38 -2.31
C TRP A 423 5.12 1.03 -3.03
N SER A 424 4.43 0.91 -4.15
CA SER A 424 4.40 -0.30 -4.98
C SER A 424 5.70 -0.53 -5.75
N ALA A 425 6.37 0.54 -6.21
CA ALA A 425 7.60 0.49 -7.00
C ALA A 425 8.79 -0.11 -6.22
N ILE A 426 8.75 -0.09 -4.89
CA ILE A 426 9.78 -0.72 -4.06
C ILE A 426 9.88 -2.23 -4.39
N THR A 427 8.76 -2.89 -4.71
CA THR A 427 8.77 -4.32 -5.08
C THR A 427 9.70 -4.60 -6.25
N PRO A 428 9.49 -4.08 -7.48
CA PRO A 428 10.38 -4.37 -8.60
C PRO A 428 11.80 -3.81 -8.43
N LEU A 429 11.97 -2.69 -7.71
CA LEU A 429 13.29 -2.14 -7.42
C LEU A 429 14.07 -3.02 -6.43
N SER A 430 13.40 -3.61 -5.42
CA SER A 430 14.02 -4.55 -4.49
C SER A 430 14.47 -5.83 -5.20
N GLU A 431 13.66 -6.35 -6.13
CA GLU A 431 14.02 -7.51 -6.94
C GLU A 431 15.23 -7.24 -7.82
N LEU A 432 15.26 -6.05 -8.44
CA LEU A 432 16.40 -5.64 -9.25
C LEU A 432 17.67 -5.54 -8.41
N SER A 433 17.62 -4.88 -7.23
CA SER A 433 18.76 -4.80 -6.32
C SER A 433 19.26 -6.19 -5.90
N VAL A 434 18.35 -7.08 -5.48
CA VAL A 434 18.70 -8.47 -5.13
C VAL A 434 19.36 -9.20 -6.30
N SER A 435 18.85 -9.03 -7.52
CA SER A 435 19.40 -9.68 -8.72
C SER A 435 20.78 -9.14 -9.13
N LEU A 436 21.13 -7.93 -8.69
CA LEU A 436 22.40 -7.25 -8.92
C LEU A 436 23.30 -7.29 -7.68
N ASP A 437 23.16 -8.33 -6.85
CA ASP A 437 23.96 -8.55 -5.65
C ASP A 437 23.93 -7.35 -4.66
N SER A 438 22.70 -6.86 -4.42
CA SER A 438 22.39 -5.76 -3.49
C SER A 438 22.97 -4.39 -3.91
N GLN A 439 23.17 -4.16 -5.19
CA GLN A 439 23.58 -2.86 -5.68
C GLN A 439 22.51 -1.78 -5.43
N PRO A 440 22.90 -0.51 -5.20
CA PRO A 440 21.96 0.58 -5.03
C PRO A 440 21.24 0.90 -6.34
N ILE A 441 19.91 0.89 -6.29
CA ILE A 441 19.02 1.14 -7.43
C ILE A 441 18.34 2.50 -7.24
N ALA A 442 18.45 3.38 -8.23
CA ALA A 442 17.79 4.68 -8.24
C ALA A 442 16.27 4.54 -8.10
N PHE A 443 15.66 5.49 -7.42
CA PHE A 443 14.20 5.54 -7.28
C PHE A 443 13.64 6.59 -8.24
N PRO A 444 12.77 6.25 -9.19
CA PRO A 444 12.26 7.19 -10.18
C PRO A 444 11.31 8.22 -9.55
N ASP A 445 11.39 9.46 -10.00
CA ASP A 445 10.49 10.53 -9.56
C ASP A 445 9.19 10.51 -10.36
N PHE A 446 8.13 9.96 -9.77
CA PHE A 446 6.80 9.94 -10.37
C PHE A 446 6.07 11.28 -10.33
N THR A 447 6.56 12.26 -9.55
CA THR A 447 5.88 13.54 -9.29
C THR A 447 6.31 14.66 -10.21
N GLY A 448 7.30 14.41 -11.10
CA GLY A 448 7.89 15.45 -11.95
C GLY A 448 8.48 16.62 -11.15
N GLY A 449 9.04 16.35 -9.98
CA GLY A 449 9.65 17.32 -9.07
C GLY A 449 8.71 17.99 -8.07
N ASN A 450 7.39 17.74 -8.14
CA ASN A 450 6.41 18.37 -7.24
C ASN A 450 6.48 17.85 -5.79
N TRP A 451 7.23 16.78 -5.52
CA TRP A 451 7.53 16.33 -4.17
C TRP A 451 8.28 17.37 -3.33
N LYS A 452 8.97 18.33 -3.96
CA LYS A 452 9.75 19.40 -3.30
C LYS A 452 8.87 20.39 -2.54
N GLU A 453 7.62 20.51 -2.94
CA GLU A 453 6.68 21.37 -2.25
C GLU A 453 6.33 20.77 -0.87
N LYS A 454 6.73 21.48 0.20
CA LYS A 454 6.42 21.09 1.56
C LYS A 454 4.93 21.37 1.84
N ARG A 455 4.20 20.33 2.23
CA ARG A 455 2.78 20.43 2.59
C ARG A 455 2.42 19.46 3.71
N THR A 456 1.42 19.81 4.49
CA THR A 456 0.86 18.92 5.51
C THR A 456 0.15 17.75 4.82
N SER A 457 0.33 16.55 5.35
CA SER A 457 -0.38 15.36 4.86
C SER A 457 -1.90 15.53 4.97
N GLU A 458 -2.60 15.15 3.93
CA GLU A 458 -4.05 15.31 3.81
C GLU A 458 -4.80 14.56 4.91
N ILE A 459 -4.26 13.46 5.41
CA ILE A 459 -4.84 12.66 6.50
C ILE A 459 -4.97 13.44 7.82
N MET A 460 -4.15 14.49 8.01
CA MET A 460 -4.25 15.41 9.16
C MET A 460 -5.41 16.39 9.05
N ARG A 461 -6.07 16.48 7.91
CA ARG A 461 -7.18 17.39 7.67
C ARG A 461 -8.45 16.86 8.34
N GLU A 462 -9.14 17.71 9.07
CA GLU A 462 -10.50 17.40 9.52
C GLU A 462 -11.47 17.31 8.33
N ILE A 463 -12.36 16.30 8.34
CA ILE A 463 -13.38 16.10 7.32
C ILE A 463 -14.76 15.96 7.97
#